data_66aafcafadec7e70a768870c95e1a07c
#
_entry.id   66aafcafadec7e70a768870c95e1a07c
#
_cell.length_a   1.000
_cell.length_b   1.000
_cell.length_c   1.000
_cell.angle_alpha   90.00
_cell.angle_beta   90.00
_cell.angle_gamma   90.00
#
_symmetry.space_group_name_H-M   'P 1'
#
loop_
_entity.id
_entity.type
_entity.pdbx_description
1 polymer ?
#
loop_
_entity_poly.entity_id
_entity_poly.type
_entity_poly.pdbx_seq_one_letter_code
_entity_poly.pdbx_strand_id
1 'polypeptide(L)'
;MVKKFRSQQECLDFLEKKRWNGKPICVYCGSDKISKHNEEGQTSRLQCSGCRKSFSVLVGTIFEASKLPLLKWFMAISLMIEAKKGISALQLSRNLDVNYKTAWAISHKIRKAMNDKNLSAFGGVVQMDETYIDTNNDDEDKNSGGGKRIRSKNKTSVVGMSSGGKIKAFATKNIMAGTLLHFARRNILEGSTVHTDSNASYNNFKHWFKHDKVKHAVEYVSASGVHTNTVESFWGLLKRGIKGQFHHISKKYAQDYINEFEFRFNRRGFKSEVVFDEVLLRGLGR
;
A
#
# COMPACT_ATOMS: atom_id res chain seq x y z
N MET A 1 -17.82 9.65 7.07
CA MET A 1 -17.93 8.19 6.98
C MET A 1 -18.12 7.49 8.32
N VAL A 2 -17.29 7.75 9.31
CA VAL A 2 -17.39 7.14 10.66
C VAL A 2 -18.75 7.40 11.35
N LYS A 3 -19.43 8.50 11.05
CA LYS A 3 -20.78 8.80 11.57
C LYS A 3 -21.88 7.77 11.19
N LYS A 4 -21.59 6.85 10.26
CA LYS A 4 -22.51 5.77 9.85
C LYS A 4 -22.52 4.59 10.84
N PHE A 5 -21.48 4.42 11.65
CA PHE A 5 -21.34 3.30 12.58
C PHE A 5 -21.40 3.83 14.02
N ARG A 6 -22.38 3.36 14.79
CA ARG A 6 -22.65 3.80 16.16
C ARG A 6 -22.25 2.77 17.20
N SER A 7 -22.10 1.51 16.80
CA SER A 7 -21.81 0.40 17.70
C SER A 7 -20.82 -0.60 17.11
N GLN A 8 -20.20 -1.39 17.98
CA GLN A 8 -19.37 -2.52 17.62
C GLN A 8 -20.14 -3.54 16.77
N GLN A 9 -21.43 -3.78 17.10
CA GLN A 9 -22.28 -4.73 16.40
C GLN A 9 -22.53 -4.27 14.96
N GLU A 10 -22.85 -3.01 14.72
CA GLU A 10 -23.01 -2.48 13.36
C GLU A 10 -21.76 -2.66 12.51
N CYS A 11 -20.57 -2.51 13.11
CA CYS A 11 -19.31 -2.77 12.41
C CYS A 11 -19.16 -4.26 12.05
N LEU A 12 -19.51 -5.17 12.96
CA LEU A 12 -19.48 -6.62 12.72
C LEU A 12 -20.44 -7.02 11.61
N ASP A 13 -21.69 -6.57 11.70
CA ASP A 13 -22.73 -6.86 10.69
C ASP A 13 -22.32 -6.37 9.30
N PHE A 14 -21.69 -5.19 9.26
CA PHE A 14 -21.17 -4.64 8.02
C PHE A 14 -20.03 -5.50 7.45
N LEU A 15 -19.08 -5.95 8.30
CA LEU A 15 -17.99 -6.82 7.86
C LEU A 15 -18.51 -8.19 7.41
N GLU A 16 -19.49 -8.79 8.12
CA GLU A 16 -20.12 -10.05 7.75
C GLU A 16 -20.83 -9.94 6.39
N LYS A 17 -21.60 -8.86 6.19
CA LYS A 17 -22.23 -8.57 4.90
C LYS A 17 -21.19 -8.45 3.79
N LYS A 18 -20.10 -7.73 4.01
CA LYS A 18 -19.03 -7.56 3.02
C LYS A 18 -18.27 -8.86 2.76
N ARG A 19 -18.00 -9.68 3.80
CA ARG A 19 -17.22 -10.90 3.67
C ARG A 19 -18.00 -12.03 3.04
N TRP A 20 -19.28 -12.19 3.42
CA TRP A 20 -20.06 -13.40 3.10
C TRP A 20 -21.38 -13.12 2.38
N ASN A 21 -21.80 -11.87 2.28
CA ASN A 21 -23.09 -11.49 1.67
C ASN A 21 -24.29 -12.28 2.22
N GLY A 22 -24.31 -12.49 3.55
CA GLY A 22 -25.38 -13.22 4.26
C GLY A 22 -25.25 -14.75 4.26
N LYS A 23 -24.24 -15.32 3.59
CA LYS A 23 -24.00 -16.77 3.55
C LYS A 23 -22.60 -17.07 4.09
N PRO A 24 -22.42 -17.17 5.42
CA PRO A 24 -21.11 -17.39 6.02
C PRO A 24 -20.55 -18.76 5.60
N ILE A 25 -19.24 -18.76 5.32
CA ILE A 25 -18.46 -19.95 4.97
C ILE A 25 -17.36 -20.11 5.99
N CYS A 26 -17.10 -21.33 6.42
CA CYS A 26 -16.06 -21.65 7.37
C CYS A 26 -14.69 -21.22 6.84
N VAL A 27 -13.98 -20.39 7.60
CA VAL A 27 -12.64 -19.88 7.25
C VAL A 27 -11.55 -20.95 7.31
N TYR A 28 -11.84 -22.12 7.91
CA TYR A 28 -10.88 -23.22 8.08
C TYR A 28 -11.05 -24.34 7.07
N CYS A 29 -12.30 -24.73 6.72
CA CYS A 29 -12.56 -25.89 5.87
C CYS A 29 -13.47 -25.58 4.67
N GLY A 30 -13.95 -24.36 4.50
CA GLY A 30 -14.79 -23.95 3.37
C GLY A 30 -16.25 -24.44 3.44
N SER A 31 -16.67 -25.15 4.51
CA SER A 31 -18.06 -25.64 4.65
C SER A 31 -19.04 -24.48 4.85
N ASP A 32 -20.23 -24.61 4.29
CA ASP A 32 -21.38 -23.72 4.44
C ASP A 32 -22.32 -24.12 5.60
N LYS A 33 -22.08 -25.28 6.24
CA LYS A 33 -22.87 -25.77 7.39
C LYS A 33 -22.45 -25.00 8.66
N ILE A 34 -22.96 -23.76 8.78
CA ILE A 34 -22.61 -22.83 9.84
C ILE A 34 -23.83 -22.58 10.73
N SER A 35 -23.65 -22.66 12.04
CA SER A 35 -24.59 -22.24 13.07
C SER A 35 -24.10 -21.00 13.79
N LYS A 36 -25.01 -20.12 14.21
CA LYS A 36 -24.67 -19.01 15.13
C LYS A 36 -24.54 -19.57 16.54
N HIS A 37 -23.44 -19.26 17.16
CA HIS A 37 -23.20 -19.57 18.56
C HIS A 37 -23.33 -18.29 19.38
N ASN A 38 -24.52 -18.03 19.94
CA ASN A 38 -24.78 -16.85 20.75
C ASN A 38 -24.52 -17.22 22.21
N GLU A 39 -23.37 -16.81 22.75
CA GLU A 39 -23.16 -16.66 24.18
C GLU A 39 -23.53 -15.23 24.56
N GLU A 40 -24.37 -15.05 25.59
CA GLU A 40 -24.74 -13.72 26.10
C GLU A 40 -23.48 -12.92 26.42
N GLY A 41 -23.39 -11.69 25.84
CA GLY A 41 -22.30 -10.77 26.09
C GLY A 41 -21.04 -10.95 25.25
N GLN A 42 -20.98 -11.94 24.34
CA GLN A 42 -19.84 -12.15 23.45
C GLN A 42 -20.11 -11.72 22.00
N THR A 43 -19.05 -11.29 21.32
CA THR A 43 -19.03 -11.02 19.89
C THR A 43 -19.62 -12.21 19.14
N SER A 44 -20.57 -11.98 18.23
CA SER A 44 -21.20 -13.02 17.40
C SER A 44 -20.18 -14.03 16.88
N ARG A 45 -20.20 -15.26 17.42
CA ARG A 45 -19.36 -16.36 16.98
C ARG A 45 -20.17 -17.32 16.11
N LEU A 46 -19.48 -17.85 15.13
CA LEU A 46 -20.01 -18.85 14.21
C LEU A 46 -19.34 -20.18 14.50
N GLN A 47 -20.09 -21.26 14.45
CA GLN A 47 -19.58 -22.62 14.59
C GLN A 47 -19.80 -23.41 13.31
N CYS A 48 -18.74 -24.08 12.85
CA CYS A 48 -18.81 -24.96 11.69
C CYS A 48 -19.15 -26.38 12.12
N SER A 49 -20.25 -26.94 11.58
CA SER A 49 -20.61 -28.33 11.81
C SER A 49 -19.66 -29.32 11.14
N GLY A 50 -18.98 -28.92 10.05
CA GLY A 50 -18.06 -29.78 9.32
C GLY A 50 -16.73 -30.04 10.07
N CYS A 51 -16.05 -28.98 10.54
CA CYS A 51 -14.77 -29.12 11.25
C CYS A 51 -14.85 -28.83 12.76
N ARG A 52 -16.03 -28.51 13.28
CA ARG A 52 -16.34 -28.23 14.69
C ARG A 52 -15.57 -27.03 15.29
N LYS A 53 -14.92 -26.21 14.45
CA LYS A 53 -14.20 -25.01 14.91
C LYS A 53 -15.14 -23.81 14.99
N SER A 54 -14.95 -23.01 16.03
CA SER A 54 -15.62 -21.71 16.21
C SER A 54 -14.77 -20.59 15.64
N PHE A 55 -15.41 -19.61 15.00
CA PHE A 55 -14.74 -18.47 14.38
C PHE A 55 -15.65 -17.24 14.37
N SER A 56 -15.07 -16.09 14.08
CA SER A 56 -15.78 -14.84 13.84
C SER A 56 -15.41 -14.27 12.47
N VAL A 57 -16.09 -13.24 12.04
CA VAL A 57 -15.76 -12.51 10.80
C VAL A 57 -14.34 -11.94 10.78
N LEU A 58 -13.71 -11.82 11.93
CA LEU A 58 -12.39 -11.21 12.08
C LEU A 58 -11.22 -12.19 11.83
N VAL A 59 -11.49 -13.50 11.88
CA VAL A 59 -10.44 -14.53 11.69
C VAL A 59 -9.86 -14.49 10.27
N GLY A 60 -8.54 -14.50 10.15
CA GLY A 60 -7.82 -14.39 8.89
C GLY A 60 -7.81 -12.97 8.29
N THR A 61 -8.14 -11.95 9.07
CA THR A 61 -8.23 -10.55 8.61
C THR A 61 -7.20 -9.66 9.32
N ILE A 62 -7.07 -8.41 8.87
CA ILE A 62 -6.23 -7.42 9.59
C ILE A 62 -6.73 -7.12 11.00
N PHE A 63 -7.99 -7.45 11.30
CA PHE A 63 -8.62 -7.20 12.60
C PHE A 63 -8.42 -8.36 13.58
N GLU A 64 -7.87 -9.50 13.12
CA GLU A 64 -7.68 -10.68 13.95
C GLU A 64 -6.82 -10.41 15.16
N ALA A 65 -7.20 -11.01 16.31
CA ALA A 65 -6.54 -10.89 17.60
C ALA A 65 -6.38 -9.44 18.11
N SER A 66 -7.14 -8.49 17.56
CA SER A 66 -7.12 -7.10 17.99
C SER A 66 -8.04 -6.90 19.19
N LYS A 67 -7.51 -6.33 20.27
CA LYS A 67 -8.33 -5.84 21.42
C LYS A 67 -8.94 -4.47 21.14
N LEU A 68 -8.59 -3.81 20.02
CA LEU A 68 -9.11 -2.50 19.68
C LEU A 68 -10.53 -2.61 19.11
N PRO A 69 -11.50 -1.81 19.59
CA PRO A 69 -12.85 -1.77 19.03
C PRO A 69 -12.84 -1.47 17.52
N LEU A 70 -13.74 -2.12 16.75
CA LEU A 70 -13.85 -1.92 15.30
C LEU A 70 -14.14 -0.48 14.92
N LEU A 71 -14.88 0.26 15.75
CA LEU A 71 -15.11 1.69 15.53
C LEU A 71 -13.79 2.47 15.42
N LYS A 72 -12.81 2.18 16.28
CA LYS A 72 -11.48 2.81 16.20
C LYS A 72 -10.70 2.35 14.98
N TRP A 73 -10.86 1.10 14.54
CA TRP A 73 -10.30 0.61 13.28
C TRP A 73 -10.90 1.34 12.06
N PHE A 74 -12.21 1.49 12.02
CA PHE A 74 -12.90 2.18 10.91
C PHE A 74 -12.51 3.65 10.87
N MET A 75 -12.37 4.28 12.05
CA MET A 75 -11.84 5.64 12.14
C MET A 75 -10.39 5.74 11.65
N ALA A 76 -9.53 4.79 12.01
CA ALA A 76 -8.15 4.73 11.53
C ALA A 76 -8.09 4.63 10.01
N ILE A 77 -8.87 3.74 9.41
CA ILE A 77 -8.94 3.56 7.95
C ILE A 77 -9.41 4.86 7.28
N SER A 78 -10.50 5.49 7.77
CA SER A 78 -10.99 6.77 7.24
C SER A 78 -9.92 7.87 7.29
N LEU A 79 -9.26 8.04 8.44
CA LEU A 79 -8.21 9.05 8.59
C LEU A 79 -7.03 8.79 7.63
N MET A 80 -6.63 7.54 7.46
CA MET A 80 -5.52 7.19 6.58
C MET A 80 -5.83 7.39 5.10
N ILE A 81 -7.05 7.10 4.64
CA ILE A 81 -7.41 7.30 3.22
C ILE A 81 -7.60 8.78 2.87
N GLU A 82 -8.07 9.60 3.80
CA GLU A 82 -8.34 11.03 3.58
C GLU A 82 -7.08 11.90 3.71
N ALA A 83 -6.07 11.42 4.42
CA ALA A 83 -4.83 12.16 4.64
C ALA A 83 -3.94 12.20 3.39
N LYS A 84 -4.05 13.23 2.56
CA LYS A 84 -3.33 13.38 1.26
C LYS A 84 -1.81 13.12 1.36
N LYS A 85 -1.18 13.50 2.46
CA LYS A 85 0.28 13.32 2.70
C LYS A 85 0.59 12.18 3.68
N GLY A 86 -0.43 11.38 4.07
CA GLY A 86 -0.32 10.39 5.13
C GLY A 86 -0.63 10.96 6.51
N ILE A 87 -0.67 10.09 7.50
CA ILE A 87 -0.86 10.44 8.91
C ILE A 87 0.19 9.71 9.75
N SER A 88 0.89 10.42 10.63
CA SER A 88 1.86 9.82 11.53
C SER A 88 1.17 8.95 12.59
N ALA A 89 1.89 7.93 13.09
CA ALA A 89 1.36 7.09 14.17
C ALA A 89 1.09 7.90 15.45
N LEU A 90 1.86 8.98 15.71
CA LEU A 90 1.61 9.86 16.83
C LEU A 90 0.31 10.66 16.66
N GLN A 91 0.06 11.22 15.47
CA GLN A 91 -1.20 11.91 15.19
C GLN A 91 -2.38 10.94 15.26
N LEU A 92 -2.21 9.74 14.68
CA LEU A 92 -3.25 8.70 14.72
C LEU A 92 -3.55 8.25 16.14
N SER A 93 -2.53 8.12 17.03
CA SER A 93 -2.74 7.76 18.44
C SER A 93 -3.60 8.80 19.19
N ARG A 94 -3.35 10.09 18.93
CA ARG A 94 -4.15 11.19 19.50
C ARG A 94 -5.59 11.18 18.98
N ASN A 95 -5.77 11.00 17.69
CA ASN A 95 -7.10 11.00 17.07
C ASN A 95 -7.97 9.81 17.51
N LEU A 96 -7.35 8.68 17.83
CA LEU A 96 -8.03 7.46 18.25
C LEU A 96 -8.10 7.29 19.77
N ASP A 97 -7.41 8.14 20.51
CA ASP A 97 -7.21 7.96 21.94
C ASP A 97 -6.71 6.54 22.27
N VAL A 98 -5.51 6.19 21.74
CA VAL A 98 -4.81 4.95 21.98
C VAL A 98 -3.31 5.22 22.15
N ASN A 99 -2.56 4.27 22.74
CA ASN A 99 -1.12 4.43 22.83
C ASN A 99 -0.44 4.38 21.45
N TYR A 100 0.75 4.99 21.37
CA TYR A 100 1.53 5.08 20.14
C TYR A 100 1.80 3.69 19.50
N LYS A 101 2.15 2.67 20.30
CA LYS A 101 2.45 1.31 19.81
C LYS A 101 1.23 0.70 19.10
N THR A 102 0.04 0.88 19.66
CA THR A 102 -1.21 0.43 19.06
C THR A 102 -1.48 1.16 17.75
N ALA A 103 -1.40 2.49 17.72
CA ALA A 103 -1.60 3.28 16.51
C ALA A 103 -0.60 2.91 15.41
N TRP A 104 0.66 2.69 15.77
CA TRP A 104 1.70 2.24 14.86
C TRP A 104 1.37 0.86 14.26
N ALA A 105 1.01 -0.11 15.10
CA ALA A 105 0.69 -1.48 14.66
C ALA A 105 -0.51 -1.52 13.70
N ILE A 106 -1.61 -0.81 14.04
CA ILE A 106 -2.79 -0.78 13.17
C ILE A 106 -2.52 -0.06 11.85
N SER A 107 -1.75 1.04 11.88
CA SER A 107 -1.39 1.74 10.65
C SER A 107 -0.62 0.85 9.68
N HIS A 108 0.30 0.01 10.18
CA HIS A 108 1.02 -0.96 9.35
C HIS A 108 0.11 -2.09 8.84
N LYS A 109 -0.83 -2.59 9.64
CA LYS A 109 -1.83 -3.56 9.15
C LYS A 109 -2.71 -2.96 8.04
N ILE A 110 -3.11 -1.69 8.17
CA ILE A 110 -3.89 -0.98 7.13
C ILE A 110 -3.03 -0.77 5.87
N ARG A 111 -1.75 -0.36 5.98
CA ARG A 111 -0.83 -0.24 4.83
C ARG A 111 -0.69 -1.56 4.07
N LYS A 112 -0.61 -2.68 4.77
CA LYS A 112 -0.58 -4.01 4.13
C LYS A 112 -1.85 -4.32 3.36
N ALA A 113 -3.03 -3.90 3.86
CA ALA A 113 -4.29 -4.01 3.12
C ALA A 113 -4.36 -3.07 1.90
N MET A 114 -3.62 -1.96 1.92
CA MET A 114 -3.52 -1.04 0.78
C MET A 114 -2.61 -1.57 -0.35
N ASN A 115 -1.84 -2.64 -0.13
CA ASN A 115 -1.03 -3.24 -1.18
C ASN A 115 -1.92 -3.80 -2.31
N ASP A 116 -1.73 -3.28 -3.54
CA ASP A 116 -2.48 -3.70 -4.72
C ASP A 116 -1.82 -4.89 -5.42
N LYS A 117 -1.98 -6.08 -4.83
CA LYS A 117 -1.44 -7.33 -5.38
C LYS A 117 -2.04 -7.69 -6.75
N ASN A 118 -3.24 -7.18 -7.04
CA ASN A 118 -4.02 -7.52 -8.23
C ASN A 118 -3.88 -6.47 -9.35
N LEU A 119 -3.03 -5.46 -9.17
CA LEU A 119 -2.77 -4.50 -10.24
C LEU A 119 -2.09 -5.24 -11.40
N SER A 120 -2.82 -5.39 -12.52
CA SER A 120 -2.34 -6.04 -13.73
C SER A 120 -1.08 -5.37 -14.29
N ALA A 121 -0.35 -6.07 -15.14
CA ALA A 121 0.77 -5.49 -15.88
C ALA A 121 0.28 -4.31 -16.73
N PHE A 122 1.13 -3.30 -16.88
CA PHE A 122 0.84 -2.11 -17.67
C PHE A 122 1.06 -2.38 -19.17
N GLY A 123 0.19 -1.81 -20.00
CA GLY A 123 0.28 -1.89 -21.46
C GLY A 123 0.23 -0.51 -22.11
N GLY A 124 0.46 -0.48 -23.42
CA GLY A 124 0.48 0.75 -24.20
C GLY A 124 1.73 1.58 -23.93
N VAL A 125 1.56 2.86 -23.60
CA VAL A 125 2.67 3.74 -23.22
C VAL A 125 2.88 3.66 -21.71
N VAL A 126 4.09 3.26 -21.31
CA VAL A 126 4.48 3.10 -19.90
C VAL A 126 5.66 4.02 -19.61
N GLN A 127 5.48 4.93 -18.66
CA GLN A 127 6.57 5.73 -18.12
C GLN A 127 7.29 4.94 -17.04
N MET A 128 8.62 4.98 -17.00
CA MET A 128 9.42 4.35 -15.97
C MET A 128 10.54 5.28 -15.52
N ASP A 129 10.73 5.36 -14.21
CA ASP A 129 11.72 6.22 -13.57
C ASP A 129 12.11 5.64 -12.21
N GLU A 130 13.24 6.08 -11.66
CA GLU A 130 13.70 5.70 -10.34
C GLU A 130 13.95 6.90 -9.44
N THR A 131 13.89 6.65 -8.14
CA THR A 131 14.20 7.67 -7.15
C THR A 131 14.79 7.07 -5.88
N TYR A 132 15.21 7.93 -4.97
CA TYR A 132 15.64 7.58 -3.63
C TYR A 132 14.74 8.24 -2.60
N ILE A 133 14.40 7.49 -1.56
CA ILE A 133 13.71 7.98 -0.37
C ILE A 133 14.59 7.85 0.86
N ASP A 134 14.47 8.78 1.80
CA ASP A 134 15.23 8.73 3.04
C ASP A 134 14.67 7.65 3.97
N THR A 135 15.55 6.76 4.42
CA THR A 135 15.20 5.64 5.32
C THR A 135 16.29 5.45 6.36
N ASN A 136 15.92 4.96 7.55
CA ASN A 136 16.88 4.58 8.59
C ASN A 136 17.16 3.08 8.57
N ASN A 137 18.38 2.69 8.90
CA ASN A 137 18.72 1.30 9.23
C ASN A 137 18.34 1.06 10.68
N ASP A 138 17.50 0.07 10.96
CA ASP A 138 17.05 -0.24 12.32
C ASP A 138 18.10 -1.04 13.12
N ASP A 139 19.05 -1.72 12.47
CA ASP A 139 19.87 -2.76 13.08
C ASP A 139 21.41 -2.60 12.96
N GLU A 140 21.94 -1.57 12.31
CA GLU A 140 23.40 -1.42 12.19
C GLU A 140 23.89 0.02 12.37
N ASP A 141 24.84 0.17 13.26
CA ASP A 141 25.73 1.34 13.48
C ASP A 141 25.34 2.37 14.55
N LYS A 142 25.22 1.89 15.79
CA LYS A 142 25.51 2.77 16.96
C LYS A 142 27.02 3.07 17.12
N ASN A 143 27.89 2.43 16.33
CA ASN A 143 29.35 2.47 16.51
C ASN A 143 30.18 2.98 15.32
N SER A 144 29.60 3.51 14.24
CA SER A 144 30.41 4.10 13.17
C SER A 144 30.47 5.62 13.28
N GLY A 145 31.64 6.10 13.68
CA GLY A 145 31.98 7.52 13.75
C GLY A 145 31.72 8.25 12.41
N GLY A 146 31.26 9.50 12.54
CA GLY A 146 30.75 10.33 11.47
C GLY A 146 31.66 10.48 10.25
N GLY A 147 31.09 10.30 9.07
CA GLY A 147 31.72 10.58 7.78
C GLY A 147 30.69 10.59 6.64
N LYS A 148 31.04 11.21 5.50
CA LYS A 148 30.22 11.34 4.27
C LYS A 148 29.59 10.02 3.77
N ARG A 149 30.13 8.85 4.13
CA ARG A 149 29.60 7.50 3.81
C ARG A 149 28.25 7.19 4.44
N ILE A 150 27.85 7.84 5.55
CA ILE A 150 26.60 7.58 6.26
C ILE A 150 25.38 8.05 5.43
N ARG A 151 25.50 9.10 4.61
CA ARG A 151 24.40 9.63 3.80
C ARG A 151 23.88 8.65 2.73
N SER A 152 24.73 7.80 2.15
CA SER A 152 24.29 6.81 1.14
C SER A 152 23.64 5.58 1.77
N LYS A 153 24.01 5.22 3.01
CA LYS A 153 23.42 4.09 3.76
C LYS A 153 21.96 4.34 4.17
N ASN A 154 21.55 5.59 4.29
CA ASN A 154 20.22 6.00 4.76
C ASN A 154 19.23 6.27 3.62
N LYS A 155 19.40 5.62 2.48
CA LYS A 155 18.49 5.75 1.35
C LYS A 155 18.01 4.39 0.86
N THR A 156 16.74 4.33 0.47
CA THR A 156 16.17 3.19 -0.24
C THR A 156 15.88 3.61 -1.67
N SER A 157 16.36 2.83 -2.63
CA SER A 157 16.04 2.99 -4.04
C SER A 157 14.59 2.56 -4.29
N VAL A 158 13.88 3.30 -5.12
CA VAL A 158 12.51 2.99 -5.52
C VAL A 158 12.41 3.08 -7.03
N VAL A 159 11.83 2.07 -7.66
CA VAL A 159 11.52 2.04 -9.09
C VAL A 159 10.02 2.23 -9.25
N GLY A 160 9.61 3.08 -10.16
CA GLY A 160 8.20 3.35 -10.45
C GLY A 160 7.88 3.21 -11.93
N MET A 161 6.66 2.79 -12.20
CA MET A 161 6.08 2.67 -13.52
C MET A 161 4.69 3.27 -13.54
N SER A 162 4.34 3.98 -14.60
CA SER A 162 3.01 4.56 -14.76
C SER A 162 2.45 4.30 -16.15
N SER A 163 1.17 3.95 -16.21
CA SER A 163 0.38 3.90 -17.44
C SER A 163 -1.09 4.20 -17.15
N GLY A 164 -1.77 4.90 -18.04
CA GLY A 164 -3.18 5.27 -17.86
C GLY A 164 -3.47 6.05 -16.58
N GLY A 165 -2.51 6.84 -16.08
CA GLY A 165 -2.64 7.63 -14.86
C GLY A 165 -2.55 6.82 -13.57
N LYS A 166 -2.29 5.52 -13.63
CA LYS A 166 -1.99 4.65 -12.48
C LYS A 166 -0.48 4.50 -12.30
N ILE A 167 -0.07 4.23 -11.09
CA ILE A 167 1.34 4.03 -10.69
C ILE A 167 1.52 2.65 -10.06
N LYS A 168 2.71 2.08 -10.21
CA LYS A 168 3.20 0.91 -9.51
C LYS A 168 4.63 1.17 -9.08
N ALA A 169 4.95 1.01 -7.80
CA ALA A 169 6.25 1.39 -7.27
C ALA A 169 6.82 0.35 -6.30
N PHE A 170 8.12 0.10 -6.39
CA PHE A 170 8.80 -0.96 -5.66
C PHE A 170 10.07 -0.44 -5.00
N ALA A 171 10.21 -0.72 -3.70
CA ALA A 171 11.50 -0.59 -3.04
C ALA A 171 12.48 -1.65 -3.57
N THR A 172 13.70 -1.25 -3.84
CA THR A 172 14.74 -2.14 -4.36
C THR A 172 16.10 -1.89 -3.70
N LYS A 173 16.98 -2.87 -3.75
CA LYS A 173 18.33 -2.76 -3.22
C LYS A 173 19.24 -1.87 -4.07
N ASN A 174 19.00 -1.82 -5.37
CA ASN A 174 19.78 -1.02 -6.33
C ASN A 174 18.96 -0.69 -7.59
N ILE A 175 19.48 0.19 -8.41
CA ILE A 175 18.90 0.63 -9.68
C ILE A 175 19.79 0.24 -10.88
N MET A 176 20.46 -0.90 -10.78
CA MET A 176 21.27 -1.41 -11.90
C MET A 176 20.38 -1.83 -13.08
N ALA A 177 20.93 -1.80 -14.28
CA ALA A 177 20.20 -2.12 -15.52
C ALA A 177 19.44 -3.46 -15.44
N GLY A 178 20.06 -4.52 -14.89
CA GLY A 178 19.42 -5.81 -14.71
C GLY A 178 18.22 -5.76 -13.75
N THR A 179 18.30 -4.98 -12.68
CA THR A 179 17.20 -4.81 -11.71
C THR A 179 16.04 -4.06 -12.36
N LEU A 180 16.30 -2.96 -13.06
CA LEU A 180 15.28 -2.17 -13.74
C LEU A 180 14.58 -3.00 -14.82
N LEU A 181 15.34 -3.72 -15.63
CA LEU A 181 14.80 -4.61 -16.66
C LEU A 181 13.96 -5.75 -16.07
N HIS A 182 14.40 -6.34 -14.94
CA HIS A 182 13.62 -7.37 -14.24
C HIS A 182 12.25 -6.84 -13.80
N PHE A 183 12.18 -5.64 -13.20
CA PHE A 183 10.91 -5.02 -12.84
C PHE A 183 10.05 -4.72 -14.07
N ALA A 184 10.64 -4.17 -15.14
CA ALA A 184 9.93 -3.88 -16.38
C ALA A 184 9.29 -5.14 -16.97
N ARG A 185 10.05 -6.22 -17.16
CA ARG A 185 9.55 -7.48 -17.74
C ARG A 185 8.43 -8.16 -16.94
N ARG A 186 8.39 -7.96 -15.61
CA ARG A 186 7.33 -8.53 -14.76
C ARG A 186 6.06 -7.68 -14.71
N ASN A 187 6.14 -6.41 -15.06
CA ASN A 187 5.06 -5.45 -14.83
C ASN A 187 4.62 -4.68 -16.07
N ILE A 188 5.27 -4.89 -17.21
CA ILE A 188 4.94 -4.27 -18.50
C ILE A 188 4.63 -5.38 -19.50
N LEU A 189 3.51 -5.23 -20.21
CA LEU A 189 3.08 -6.16 -21.25
C LEU A 189 4.02 -6.06 -22.46
N GLU A 190 4.25 -7.18 -23.10
CA GLU A 190 5.01 -7.26 -24.34
C GLU A 190 4.39 -6.35 -25.44
N GLY A 191 5.23 -5.77 -26.30
CA GLY A 191 4.79 -4.83 -27.35
C GLY A 191 4.48 -3.40 -26.86
N SER A 192 4.61 -3.13 -25.56
CA SER A 192 4.44 -1.77 -25.01
C SER A 192 5.59 -0.85 -25.39
N THR A 193 5.30 0.46 -25.40
CA THR A 193 6.32 1.51 -25.53
C THR A 193 6.71 1.99 -24.14
N VAL A 194 8.01 2.00 -23.83
CA VAL A 194 8.50 2.44 -22.53
C VAL A 194 9.21 3.78 -22.66
N HIS A 195 8.76 4.77 -21.90
CA HIS A 195 9.37 6.08 -21.81
C HIS A 195 10.24 6.15 -20.54
N THR A 196 11.51 6.52 -20.69
CA THR A 196 12.44 6.71 -19.56
C THR A 196 13.20 8.03 -19.70
N ASP A 197 13.95 8.39 -18.66
CA ASP A 197 15.00 9.38 -18.82
C ASP A 197 16.18 8.85 -19.65
N SER A 198 17.23 9.67 -19.80
CA SER A 198 18.43 9.34 -20.57
C SER A 198 19.46 8.49 -19.79
N ASN A 199 19.15 7.99 -18.59
CA ASN A 199 20.07 7.20 -17.77
C ASN A 199 20.55 5.94 -18.53
N ALA A 200 21.86 5.68 -18.47
CA ALA A 200 22.48 4.55 -19.16
C ALA A 200 21.95 3.18 -18.71
N SER A 201 21.40 3.08 -17.49
CA SER A 201 20.77 1.85 -16.97
C SER A 201 19.60 1.36 -17.82
N TYR A 202 19.00 2.22 -18.63
CA TYR A 202 17.91 1.88 -19.55
C TYR A 202 18.34 1.48 -20.96
N ASN A 203 19.65 1.49 -21.28
CA ASN A 203 20.13 1.24 -22.65
C ASN A 203 19.70 -0.13 -23.24
N ASN A 204 19.56 -1.14 -22.39
CA ASN A 204 19.18 -2.49 -22.81
C ASN A 204 17.66 -2.66 -23.01
N PHE A 205 16.83 -1.68 -22.69
CA PHE A 205 15.37 -1.75 -22.83
C PHE A 205 14.94 -1.90 -24.28
N LYS A 206 15.67 -1.30 -25.22
CA LYS A 206 15.43 -1.41 -26.68
C LYS A 206 15.38 -2.85 -27.20
N HIS A 207 15.94 -3.82 -26.50
CA HIS A 207 15.91 -5.24 -26.91
C HIS A 207 14.61 -5.95 -26.49
N TRP A 208 13.80 -5.33 -25.62
CA TRP A 208 12.59 -5.92 -25.02
C TRP A 208 11.32 -5.11 -25.26
N PHE A 209 11.45 -3.80 -25.44
CA PHE A 209 10.34 -2.87 -25.57
C PHE A 209 10.63 -1.86 -26.69
N LYS A 210 9.58 -1.25 -27.24
CA LYS A 210 9.74 0.01 -27.95
C LYS A 210 10.17 1.05 -26.92
N HIS A 211 11.39 1.59 -27.03
CA HIS A 211 11.99 2.39 -25.97
C HIS A 211 12.31 3.79 -26.45
N ASP A 212 11.67 4.78 -25.85
CA ASP A 212 11.88 6.19 -26.13
C ASP A 212 12.41 6.90 -24.88
N LYS A 213 13.36 7.82 -25.09
CA LYS A 213 14.03 8.56 -24.01
C LYS A 213 13.71 10.04 -24.07
N VAL A 214 13.48 10.63 -22.89
CA VAL A 214 13.41 12.09 -22.72
C VAL A 214 14.70 12.62 -22.09
N LYS A 215 15.20 13.75 -22.62
CA LYS A 215 16.36 14.44 -22.05
C LYS A 215 15.88 15.61 -21.19
N HIS A 216 15.64 15.38 -19.91
CA HIS A 216 15.14 16.40 -18.96
C HIS A 216 16.02 17.66 -18.88
N ALA A 217 17.30 17.57 -19.23
CA ALA A 217 18.17 18.76 -19.29
C ALA A 217 17.78 19.76 -20.40
N VAL A 218 16.96 19.33 -21.39
CA VAL A 218 16.61 20.12 -22.55
C VAL A 218 15.10 20.40 -22.61
N GLU A 219 14.27 19.39 -22.26
CA GLU A 219 12.82 19.46 -22.36
C GLU A 219 12.12 18.51 -21.37
N TYR A 220 10.98 18.95 -20.83
CA TYR A 220 10.13 18.10 -19.94
C TYR A 220 9.22 17.15 -20.72
N VAL A 221 8.90 17.50 -21.97
CA VAL A 221 8.12 16.70 -22.91
C VAL A 221 8.82 16.83 -24.25
N SER A 222 9.22 15.72 -24.86
CA SER A 222 9.82 15.76 -26.19
C SER A 222 8.79 16.20 -27.27
N ALA A 223 9.25 16.64 -28.42
CA ALA A 223 8.40 16.97 -29.56
C ALA A 223 7.50 15.79 -29.99
N SER A 224 7.90 14.55 -29.70
CA SER A 224 7.12 13.32 -29.92
C SER A 224 6.19 12.95 -28.76
N GLY A 225 6.05 13.80 -27.73
CA GLY A 225 5.18 13.56 -26.57
C GLY A 225 5.76 12.59 -25.52
N VAL A 226 7.04 12.24 -25.60
CA VAL A 226 7.73 11.38 -24.61
C VAL A 226 7.95 12.16 -23.32
N HIS A 227 7.51 11.62 -22.19
CA HIS A 227 7.67 12.24 -20.87
C HIS A 227 7.61 11.21 -19.73
N THR A 228 8.04 11.60 -18.52
CA THR A 228 7.97 10.83 -17.27
C THR A 228 7.18 11.56 -16.18
N ASN A 229 6.45 12.62 -16.52
CA ASN A 229 5.81 13.54 -15.60
C ASN A 229 4.88 12.89 -14.57
N THR A 230 4.20 11.79 -14.94
CA THR A 230 3.27 11.12 -14.01
C THR A 230 4.03 10.43 -12.89
N VAL A 231 5.13 9.75 -13.21
CA VAL A 231 5.98 9.10 -12.21
C VAL A 231 6.68 10.15 -11.34
N GLU A 232 7.18 11.23 -11.93
CA GLU A 232 7.80 12.34 -11.20
C GLU A 232 6.82 13.03 -10.25
N SER A 233 5.58 13.23 -10.68
CA SER A 233 4.51 13.77 -9.82
C SER A 233 4.27 12.89 -8.61
N PHE A 234 4.28 11.56 -8.80
CA PHE A 234 4.18 10.60 -7.70
C PHE A 234 5.39 10.69 -6.76
N TRP A 235 6.62 10.81 -7.29
CA TRP A 235 7.81 11.01 -6.47
C TRP A 235 7.72 12.26 -5.60
N GLY A 236 7.23 13.34 -6.17
CA GLY A 236 7.00 14.58 -5.43
C GLY A 236 6.03 14.39 -4.26
N LEU A 237 4.94 13.62 -4.47
CA LEU A 237 3.98 13.29 -3.41
C LEU A 237 4.61 12.40 -2.34
N LEU A 238 5.27 11.31 -2.73
CA LEU A 238 5.91 10.34 -1.84
C LEU A 238 6.97 11.01 -0.95
N LYS A 239 7.92 11.75 -1.56
CA LYS A 239 9.00 12.43 -0.83
C LYS A 239 8.48 13.49 0.14
N ARG A 240 7.50 14.31 -0.27
CA ARG A 240 6.87 15.29 0.61
C ARG A 240 6.14 14.64 1.79
N GLY A 241 5.50 13.50 1.57
CA GLY A 241 4.83 12.75 2.64
C GLY A 241 5.84 12.13 3.61
N ILE A 242 6.88 11.48 3.11
CA ILE A 242 7.92 10.86 3.96
C ILE A 242 8.62 11.95 4.78
N LYS A 243 9.14 13.00 4.15
CA LYS A 243 9.87 14.05 4.85
C LYS A 243 9.01 14.88 5.79
N GLY A 244 7.79 15.26 5.36
CA GLY A 244 6.95 16.20 6.10
C GLY A 244 6.03 15.55 7.13
N GLN A 245 5.65 14.27 6.97
CA GLN A 245 4.67 13.62 7.84
C GLN A 245 5.28 12.50 8.70
N PHE A 246 6.19 11.72 8.14
CA PHE A 246 6.78 10.59 8.85
C PHE A 246 8.17 10.89 9.37
N HIS A 247 8.86 11.90 8.83
CA HIS A 247 10.23 12.32 9.09
C HIS A 247 11.26 11.23 8.77
N HIS A 248 11.09 10.04 9.35
CA HIS A 248 11.93 8.87 9.14
C HIS A 248 11.08 7.62 9.00
N ILE A 249 11.45 6.77 8.05
CA ILE A 249 10.88 5.43 7.89
C ILE A 249 12.02 4.41 7.88
N SER A 250 11.77 3.22 8.41
CA SER A 250 12.73 2.12 8.37
C SER A 250 12.76 1.48 7.00
N LYS A 251 13.93 1.02 6.55
CA LYS A 251 14.08 0.25 5.31
C LYS A 251 13.15 -0.97 5.27
N LYS A 252 12.98 -1.64 6.39
CA LYS A 252 12.11 -2.81 6.57
C LYS A 252 10.66 -2.52 6.15
N TYR A 253 10.19 -1.33 6.41
CA TYR A 253 8.80 -0.93 6.15
C TYR A 253 8.63 0.00 4.95
N ALA A 254 9.72 0.31 4.22
CA ALA A 254 9.68 1.25 3.10
C ALA A 254 8.60 0.88 2.07
N GLN A 255 8.47 -0.42 1.72
CA GLN A 255 7.44 -0.88 0.79
C GLN A 255 6.02 -0.65 1.29
N ASP A 256 5.75 -0.80 2.60
CA ASP A 256 4.42 -0.56 3.16
C ASP A 256 4.00 0.91 3.01
N TYR A 257 4.93 1.85 3.18
CA TYR A 257 4.67 3.26 2.93
C TYR A 257 4.49 3.56 1.44
N ILE A 258 5.30 2.99 0.58
CA ILE A 258 5.15 3.12 -0.88
C ILE A 258 3.76 2.62 -1.30
N ASN A 259 3.32 1.46 -0.81
CA ASN A 259 2.00 0.90 -1.10
C ASN A 259 0.86 1.84 -0.66
N GLU A 260 0.98 2.51 0.49
CA GLU A 260 0.01 3.50 0.95
C GLU A 260 -0.10 4.69 -0.01
N PHE A 261 1.04 5.22 -0.48
CA PHE A 261 1.05 6.35 -1.43
C PHE A 261 0.55 5.93 -2.81
N GLU A 262 0.98 4.76 -3.30
CA GLU A 262 0.51 4.15 -4.54
C GLU A 262 -1.01 3.95 -4.53
N PHE A 263 -1.53 3.34 -3.47
CA PHE A 263 -2.96 3.10 -3.29
C PHE A 263 -3.77 4.40 -3.40
N ARG A 264 -3.36 5.44 -2.67
CA ARG A 264 -4.05 6.75 -2.69
C ARG A 264 -3.90 7.45 -4.04
N PHE A 265 -2.72 7.41 -4.66
CA PHE A 265 -2.50 8.00 -5.98
C PHE A 265 -3.40 7.37 -7.03
N ASN A 266 -3.50 6.05 -7.04
CA ASN A 266 -4.31 5.30 -7.99
C ASN A 266 -5.82 5.50 -7.79
N ARG A 267 -6.24 6.01 -6.63
CA ARG A 267 -7.65 6.22 -6.25
C ARG A 267 -8.03 7.67 -6.02
N ARG A 268 -7.19 8.61 -6.45
CA ARG A 268 -7.37 10.06 -6.21
C ARG A 268 -8.65 10.63 -6.80
N GLY A 269 -9.27 9.96 -7.78
CA GLY A 269 -10.55 10.35 -8.40
C GLY A 269 -11.78 9.64 -7.81
N PHE A 270 -11.60 8.70 -6.87
CA PHE A 270 -12.73 7.97 -6.29
C PHE A 270 -13.28 8.68 -5.04
N LYS A 271 -14.58 8.48 -4.78
CA LYS A 271 -15.21 8.93 -3.53
C LYS A 271 -14.60 8.17 -2.35
N SER A 272 -14.39 8.85 -1.22
CA SER A 272 -13.80 8.26 -0.01
C SER A 272 -14.55 7.02 0.49
N GLU A 273 -15.87 6.93 0.28
CA GLU A 273 -16.67 5.75 0.66
C GLU A 273 -16.27 4.49 -0.13
N VAL A 274 -16.02 4.64 -1.43
CA VAL A 274 -15.58 3.53 -2.29
C VAL A 274 -14.20 3.06 -1.88
N VAL A 275 -13.31 4.01 -1.61
CA VAL A 275 -11.93 3.71 -1.17
C VAL A 275 -11.92 3.03 0.21
N PHE A 276 -12.79 3.48 1.12
CA PHE A 276 -12.95 2.86 2.43
C PHE A 276 -13.42 1.42 2.34
N ASP A 277 -14.47 1.16 1.55
CA ASP A 277 -14.98 -0.18 1.31
C ASP A 277 -13.92 -1.09 0.72
N GLU A 278 -13.11 -0.58 -0.22
CA GLU A 278 -12.03 -1.34 -0.82
C GLU A 278 -10.95 -1.73 0.19
N VAL A 279 -10.52 -0.81 1.05
CA VAL A 279 -9.53 -1.11 2.12
C VAL A 279 -10.09 -2.17 3.07
N LEU A 280 -11.37 -2.08 3.44
CA LEU A 280 -12.02 -3.09 4.28
C LEU A 280 -12.06 -4.47 3.60
N LEU A 281 -12.46 -4.54 2.32
CA LEU A 281 -12.50 -5.81 1.58
C LEU A 281 -11.12 -6.46 1.49
N ARG A 282 -10.10 -5.68 1.18
CA ARG A 282 -8.70 -6.15 1.17
C ARG A 282 -8.23 -6.57 2.57
N GLY A 283 -8.64 -5.84 3.60
CA GLY A 283 -8.41 -6.18 5.00
C GLY A 283 -9.08 -7.48 5.42
N LEU A 284 -10.18 -7.86 4.77
CA LEU A 284 -10.88 -9.13 4.93
C LEU A 284 -10.23 -10.30 4.14
N GLY A 285 -9.16 -10.04 3.39
CA GLY A 285 -8.46 -11.05 2.59
C GLY A 285 -9.15 -11.38 1.25
N ARG A 286 -9.89 -10.41 0.70
CA ARG A 286 -10.53 -10.48 -0.61
C ARG A 286 -9.84 -9.61 -1.65
#